data_64a9b2fc7f40ddacc7de7324e44ac598
#
_entry.id   64a9b2fc7f40ddacc7de7324e44ac598
#
_cell.length_a   1.000
_cell.length_b   1.000
_cell.length_c   1.000
_cell.angle_alpha   90.00
_cell.angle_beta   90.00
_cell.angle_gamma   90.00
#
_symmetry.space_group_name_H-M   'P 1'
#
loop_
_entity.id
_entity.type
_entity.pdbx_description
1 polymer ?
#
loop_
_entity_poly.entity_id
_entity_poly.type
_entity_poly.pdbx_seq_one_letter_code
_entity_poly.pdbx_strand_id
1 'polypeptide(L)'
;MKNWTRKEFLQTTAVGGGAALLAGNRVYGQTAPAKGSANGDIRVAVVGLRSQGKGHMLDHATKLPGSRLVAICDVDSAVLAARKADCEKVGVKPTTYSDYRKLLENKDIDAIVIASPNHQHSLQTIWGLQAGKDVYCEKPLSHNVWEGRQAVEAAKKYSKNIVKRARRTAPPRTSTTPSSS
;
A
#
# COMPACT_ATOMS: atom_id res chain seq x y z
N MET A 1 5.03 24.23 -1.14
CA MET A 1 5.16 22.77 -0.92
C MET A 1 3.79 22.26 -0.48
N LYS A 2 3.20 21.33 -1.20
CA LYS A 2 1.86 20.83 -0.87
C LYS A 2 2.02 19.70 0.15
N ASN A 3 1.60 19.92 1.38
CA ASN A 3 1.58 18.88 2.40
C ASN A 3 0.52 17.85 2.02
N TRP A 4 0.94 16.63 1.77
CA TRP A 4 0.03 15.52 1.52
C TRP A 4 -0.72 15.19 2.80
N THR A 5 -2.05 15.17 2.71
CA THR A 5 -2.85 14.62 3.78
C THR A 5 -2.79 13.09 3.73
N ARG A 6 -3.02 12.43 4.88
CA ARG A 6 -3.12 10.96 4.96
C ARG A 6 -4.11 10.38 3.94
N LYS A 7 -5.18 11.13 3.64
CA LYS A 7 -6.22 10.74 2.68
C LYS A 7 -5.68 10.75 1.24
N GLU A 8 -4.92 11.76 0.86
CA GLU A 8 -4.30 11.88 -0.47
C GLU A 8 -3.22 10.81 -0.69
N PHE A 9 -2.44 10.47 0.35
CA PHE A 9 -1.48 9.38 0.31
C PHE A 9 -2.14 8.03 -0.07
N LEU A 10 -3.20 7.66 0.63
CA LEU A 10 -3.91 6.41 0.35
C LEU A 10 -4.64 6.43 -1.00
N GLN A 11 -4.95 7.61 -1.54
CA GLN A 11 -5.49 7.74 -2.89
C GLN A 11 -4.44 7.47 -3.98
N THR A 12 -3.21 7.84 -3.76
CA THR A 12 -2.12 7.71 -4.73
C THR A 12 -1.60 6.29 -4.84
N THR A 13 -1.59 5.54 -3.73
CA THR A 13 -1.18 4.11 -3.72
C THR A 13 -2.09 3.23 -4.60
N ALA A 14 -3.32 3.67 -4.85
CA ALA A 14 -4.26 2.94 -5.72
C ALA A 14 -3.96 3.06 -7.22
N VAL A 15 -3.11 3.98 -7.63
CA VAL A 15 -2.84 4.30 -9.06
C VAL A 15 -1.53 3.68 -9.56
N GLY A 16 -0.64 3.26 -8.66
CA GLY A 16 0.70 2.76 -9.03
C GLY A 16 0.78 1.37 -9.67
N GLY A 17 -0.33 0.69 -9.90
CA GLY A 17 -0.37 -0.68 -10.41
C GLY A 17 -0.90 -0.87 -11.85
N GLY A 18 -1.07 0.17 -12.64
CA GLY A 18 -1.59 0.04 -14.00
C GLY A 18 -1.03 1.10 -14.93
N ALA A 19 -0.43 0.68 -16.04
CA ALA A 19 0.03 1.55 -17.11
C ALA A 19 -1.08 2.51 -17.57
N ALA A 20 -0.83 3.79 -17.45
CA ALA A 20 -1.66 4.84 -17.98
C ALA A 20 -1.50 4.90 -19.50
N LEU A 21 -2.57 4.77 -20.21
CA LEU A 21 -2.77 5.37 -21.51
C LEU A 21 -4.18 5.92 -21.58
N LEU A 22 -4.30 7.22 -21.68
CA LEU A 22 -5.07 8.04 -22.59
C LEU A 22 -5.60 9.32 -21.98
N ALA A 23 -5.13 10.37 -22.59
CA ALA A 23 -5.77 11.66 -22.89
C ALA A 23 -6.76 12.27 -21.88
N GLY A 24 -6.39 13.40 -21.34
CA GLY A 24 -7.36 14.44 -21.01
C GLY A 24 -7.63 14.71 -19.53
N ASN A 25 -7.10 13.95 -18.59
CA ASN A 25 -7.15 14.31 -17.18
C ASN A 25 -5.73 14.55 -16.66
N ARG A 26 -5.54 15.68 -16.04
CA ARG A 26 -4.29 16.12 -15.45
C ARG A 26 -3.66 14.99 -14.64
N VAL A 27 -2.63 14.37 -15.22
CA VAL A 27 -1.69 13.54 -14.48
C VAL A 27 -1.11 14.45 -13.40
N TYR A 28 -1.43 14.19 -12.16
CA TYR A 28 -0.77 14.85 -11.04
C TYR A 28 0.72 14.54 -11.14
N GLY A 29 1.50 15.57 -11.38
CA GLY A 29 2.81 15.61 -11.93
C GLY A 29 3.77 14.61 -11.30
N GLN A 30 4.48 13.94 -12.17
CA GLN A 30 5.80 13.41 -11.90
C GLN A 30 6.76 14.60 -11.67
N THR A 31 6.71 15.18 -10.51
CA THR A 31 7.86 15.93 -10.02
C THR A 31 8.79 14.89 -9.43
N ALA A 32 10.04 14.86 -9.91
CA ALA A 32 11.12 14.13 -9.27
C ALA A 32 11.02 14.33 -7.76
N PRO A 33 11.26 13.29 -6.93
CA PRO A 33 11.14 13.42 -5.50
C PRO A 33 12.04 14.56 -5.05
N ALA A 34 11.45 15.66 -4.63
CA ALA A 34 12.17 16.66 -3.87
C ALA A 34 12.80 15.90 -2.70
N LYS A 35 14.10 16.07 -2.43
CA LYS A 35 14.77 15.53 -1.24
C LYS A 35 13.90 15.92 -0.06
N GLY A 36 13.09 14.97 0.41
CA GLY A 36 12.04 15.22 1.38
C GLY A 36 12.64 15.72 2.67
N SER A 37 12.05 16.76 3.18
CA SER A 37 12.24 17.17 4.57
C SER A 37 11.87 16.00 5.46
N ALA A 38 12.73 15.61 6.39
CA ALA A 38 12.52 14.50 7.33
C ALA A 38 11.24 14.66 8.18
N ASN A 39 10.59 15.81 8.16
CA ASN A 39 9.46 16.19 9.00
C ASN A 39 8.09 16.13 8.30
N GLY A 40 7.99 15.63 7.07
CA GLY A 40 6.72 15.63 6.34
C GLY A 40 6.35 14.31 5.64
N ASP A 41 7.24 13.33 5.58
CA ASP A 41 6.99 12.08 4.85
C ASP A 41 6.19 11.08 5.70
N ILE A 42 5.19 10.45 5.09
CA ILE A 42 4.47 9.33 5.69
C ILE A 42 5.39 8.10 5.71
N ARG A 43 5.60 7.53 6.89
CA ARG A 43 6.47 6.38 7.11
C ARG A 43 5.67 5.10 6.86
N VAL A 44 6.03 4.39 5.80
CA VAL A 44 5.26 3.25 5.29
C VAL A 44 5.96 1.94 5.56
N ALA A 45 5.19 0.94 5.97
CA ALA A 45 5.60 -0.46 6.00
C ALA A 45 4.84 -1.27 4.95
N VAL A 46 5.50 -2.25 4.32
CA VAL A 46 4.86 -3.17 3.36
C VAL A 46 4.92 -4.59 3.90
N VAL A 47 3.77 -5.28 3.87
CA VAL A 47 3.56 -6.63 4.40
C VAL A 47 3.13 -7.58 3.28
N GLY A 48 3.86 -8.71 3.15
CA GLY A 48 3.73 -9.62 2.01
C GLY A 48 4.50 -9.08 0.81
N LEU A 49 5.66 -9.64 0.52
CA LEU A 49 6.67 -9.05 -0.37
C LEU A 49 6.82 -9.77 -1.71
N ARG A 50 5.91 -10.67 -2.03
CA ARG A 50 5.80 -11.30 -3.35
C ARG A 50 4.93 -10.43 -4.28
N SER A 51 4.94 -10.71 -5.58
CA SER A 51 4.05 -10.10 -6.59
C SER A 51 3.74 -8.60 -6.32
N GLN A 52 2.49 -8.26 -5.98
CA GLN A 52 2.04 -6.89 -5.74
C GLN A 52 2.81 -6.18 -4.62
N GLY A 53 3.12 -6.89 -3.54
CA GLY A 53 3.87 -6.31 -2.42
C GLY A 53 5.27 -5.85 -2.81
N LYS A 54 5.93 -6.56 -3.73
CA LYS A 54 7.21 -6.09 -4.31
C LYS A 54 7.04 -4.76 -5.04
N GLY A 55 5.97 -4.61 -5.82
CA GLY A 55 5.66 -3.37 -6.54
C GLY A 55 5.45 -2.22 -5.57
N HIS A 56 4.57 -2.39 -4.58
CA HIS A 56 4.32 -1.37 -3.56
C HIS A 56 5.58 -0.99 -2.79
N MET A 57 6.40 -1.97 -2.42
CA MET A 57 7.66 -1.73 -1.73
C MET A 57 8.60 -0.83 -2.54
N LEU A 58 8.78 -1.13 -3.83
CA LEU A 58 9.65 -0.33 -4.70
C LEU A 58 9.07 1.06 -4.98
N ASP A 59 7.75 1.18 -5.15
CA ASP A 59 7.09 2.46 -5.39
C ASP A 59 7.26 3.40 -4.18
N HIS A 60 7.11 2.92 -2.96
CA HIS A 60 7.36 3.70 -1.74
C HIS A 60 8.85 3.96 -1.49
N ALA A 61 9.73 3.09 -1.98
CA ALA A 61 11.16 3.30 -1.88
C ALA A 61 11.68 4.38 -2.84
N THR A 62 11.05 4.55 -4.04
CA THR A 62 11.68 5.33 -5.12
C THR A 62 10.79 6.34 -5.83
N LYS A 63 9.46 6.16 -5.84
CA LYS A 63 8.57 6.87 -6.77
C LYS A 63 7.54 7.78 -6.13
N LEU A 64 7.11 7.48 -4.90
CA LEU A 64 6.00 8.19 -4.28
C LEU A 64 6.50 9.34 -3.42
N PRO A 65 6.34 10.60 -3.86
CA PRO A 65 6.75 11.76 -3.07
C PRO A 65 5.87 11.87 -1.83
N GLY A 66 6.46 12.31 -0.72
CA GLY A 66 5.75 12.45 0.57
C GLY A 66 5.52 11.12 1.29
N SER A 67 6.11 10.01 0.79
CA SER A 67 6.11 8.74 1.49
C SER A 67 7.53 8.14 1.54
N ARG A 68 7.80 7.41 2.61
CA ARG A 68 9.10 6.80 2.84
C ARG A 68 8.93 5.36 3.33
N LEU A 69 9.55 4.42 2.62
CA LEU A 69 9.60 3.04 3.06
C LEU A 69 10.51 2.92 4.29
N VAL A 70 9.98 2.52 5.44
CA VAL A 70 10.73 2.36 6.69
C VAL A 70 10.81 0.92 7.17
N ALA A 71 9.87 0.06 6.75
CA ALA A 71 9.86 -1.34 7.16
C ALA A 71 9.29 -2.25 6.08
N ILE A 72 9.71 -3.52 6.10
CA ILE A 72 9.19 -4.59 5.27
C ILE A 72 8.95 -5.83 6.13
N CYS A 73 7.89 -6.60 5.83
CA CYS A 73 7.52 -7.80 6.57
C CYS A 73 7.12 -8.94 5.63
N ASP A 74 7.74 -10.09 5.83
CA ASP A 74 7.32 -11.35 5.20
C ASP A 74 7.72 -12.52 6.11
N VAL A 75 6.91 -13.57 6.17
CA VAL A 75 7.19 -14.77 6.96
C VAL A 75 8.28 -15.63 6.32
N ASP A 76 8.48 -15.51 5.02
CA ASP A 76 9.52 -16.20 4.26
C ASP A 76 10.83 -15.43 4.35
N SER A 77 11.81 -16.00 5.05
CA SER A 77 13.12 -15.39 5.26
C SER A 77 13.91 -15.17 3.97
N ALA A 78 13.76 -16.06 2.98
CA ALA A 78 14.43 -15.93 1.69
C ALA A 78 13.85 -14.75 0.88
N VAL A 79 12.52 -14.61 0.89
CA VAL A 79 11.83 -13.46 0.28
C VAL A 79 12.25 -12.17 0.97
N LEU A 80 12.27 -12.16 2.30
CA LEU A 80 12.64 -11.00 3.09
C LEU A 80 14.06 -10.54 2.78
N ALA A 81 15.02 -11.47 2.73
CA ALA A 81 16.41 -11.18 2.38
C ALA A 81 16.55 -10.63 0.96
N ALA A 82 15.87 -11.24 -0.02
CA ALA A 82 15.90 -10.79 -1.40
C ALA A 82 15.30 -9.36 -1.54
N ARG A 83 14.21 -9.08 -0.85
CA ARG A 83 13.56 -7.75 -0.89
C ARG A 83 14.37 -6.68 -0.17
N LYS A 84 15.03 -7.03 0.93
CA LYS A 84 15.99 -6.16 1.58
C LYS A 84 17.13 -5.76 0.62
N ALA A 85 17.71 -6.74 -0.08
CA ALA A 85 18.75 -6.47 -1.09
C ALA A 85 18.24 -5.59 -2.24
N ASP A 86 16.98 -5.77 -2.69
CA ASP A 86 16.38 -4.90 -3.72
C ASP A 86 16.23 -3.44 -3.22
N CYS A 87 15.88 -3.22 -1.96
CA CYS A 87 15.84 -1.88 -1.36
C CYS A 87 17.23 -1.25 -1.24
N GLU A 88 18.25 -2.03 -0.85
CA GLU A 88 19.62 -1.55 -0.71
C GLU A 88 20.20 -1.06 -2.05
N LYS A 89 19.84 -1.72 -3.17
CA LYS A 89 20.25 -1.29 -4.52
C LYS A 89 19.76 0.12 -4.88
N VAL A 90 18.63 0.55 -4.29
CA VAL A 90 18.06 1.89 -4.51
C VAL A 90 18.35 2.84 -3.34
N GLY A 91 19.29 2.46 -2.46
CA GLY A 91 19.76 3.31 -1.35
C GLY A 91 18.82 3.36 -0.14
N VAL A 92 17.82 2.48 -0.06
CA VAL A 92 16.87 2.40 1.05
C VAL A 92 17.20 1.23 1.96
N LYS A 93 17.20 1.44 3.28
CA LYS A 93 17.50 0.40 4.29
C LYS A 93 16.31 0.25 5.24
N PRO A 94 15.26 -0.50 4.85
CA PRO A 94 14.11 -0.70 5.70
C PRO A 94 14.42 -1.69 6.83
N THR A 95 13.77 -1.51 7.99
CA THR A 95 13.76 -2.51 9.04
C THR A 95 12.99 -3.74 8.58
N THR A 96 13.48 -4.93 8.87
CA THR A 96 12.89 -6.21 8.44
C THR A 96 12.17 -6.90 9.59
N TYR A 97 10.99 -7.45 9.31
CA TYR A 97 10.19 -8.19 10.28
C TYR A 97 9.73 -9.52 9.68
N SER A 98 9.84 -10.61 10.44
CA SER A 98 9.24 -11.90 10.12
C SER A 98 7.85 -12.09 10.74
N ASP A 99 7.51 -11.30 11.76
CA ASP A 99 6.23 -11.31 12.45
C ASP A 99 5.54 -9.95 12.33
N TYR A 100 4.34 -9.95 11.76
CA TYR A 100 3.52 -8.75 11.59
C TYR A 100 3.18 -8.06 12.92
N ARG A 101 2.97 -8.82 14.00
CA ARG A 101 2.67 -8.27 15.32
C ARG A 101 3.83 -7.42 15.85
N LYS A 102 5.07 -7.86 15.59
CA LYS A 102 6.27 -7.10 15.96
C LYS A 102 6.43 -5.83 15.13
N LEU A 103 6.05 -5.87 13.86
CA LEU A 103 6.00 -4.67 13.03
C LEU A 103 5.02 -3.64 13.61
N LEU A 104 3.86 -4.06 14.11
CA LEU A 104 2.84 -3.17 14.68
C LEU A 104 3.31 -2.43 15.94
N GLU A 105 4.24 -2.99 16.71
CA GLU A 105 4.82 -2.37 17.91
C GLU A 105 5.71 -1.15 17.54
N ASN A 106 6.17 -1.06 16.29
CA ASN A 106 7.03 0.04 15.87
C ASN A 106 6.23 1.35 15.71
N LYS A 107 6.57 2.34 16.54
CA LYS A 107 5.95 3.67 16.54
C LYS A 107 6.40 4.55 15.36
N ASP A 108 7.47 4.16 14.67
CA ASP A 108 7.98 4.89 13.52
C ASP A 108 7.28 4.51 12.20
N ILE A 109 6.19 3.78 12.27
CA ILE A 109 5.34 3.43 11.14
C ILE A 109 4.03 4.20 11.27
N ASP A 110 3.66 4.96 10.23
CA ASP A 110 2.39 5.68 10.15
C ASP A 110 1.33 4.89 9.39
N ALA A 111 1.73 4.24 8.29
CA ALA A 111 0.83 3.52 7.41
C ALA A 111 1.39 2.15 7.01
N ILE A 112 0.48 1.21 6.76
CA ILE A 112 0.80 -0.16 6.38
C ILE A 112 0.13 -0.48 5.04
N VAL A 113 0.90 -1.04 4.13
CA VAL A 113 0.42 -1.64 2.87
C VAL A 113 0.38 -3.16 3.05
N ILE A 114 -0.80 -3.76 2.95
CA ILE A 114 -1.02 -5.19 3.11
C ILE A 114 -1.18 -5.82 1.73
N ALA A 115 -0.26 -6.69 1.36
CA ALA A 115 -0.24 -7.48 0.11
C ALA A 115 0.07 -8.96 0.39
N SER A 116 -0.26 -9.43 1.58
CA SER A 116 -0.18 -10.81 2.02
C SER A 116 -1.22 -11.71 1.32
N PRO A 117 -1.26 -13.03 1.56
CA PRO A 117 -2.35 -13.87 1.07
C PRO A 117 -3.72 -13.44 1.58
N ASN A 118 -4.76 -13.64 0.75
CA ASN A 118 -6.12 -13.11 0.95
C ASN A 118 -6.72 -13.39 2.33
N HIS A 119 -6.49 -14.59 2.87
CA HIS A 119 -7.01 -14.99 4.18
C HIS A 119 -6.43 -14.23 5.36
N GLN A 120 -5.36 -13.47 5.15
CA GLN A 120 -4.75 -12.62 6.17
C GLN A 120 -5.21 -11.15 6.10
N HIS A 121 -5.82 -10.73 5.00
CA HIS A 121 -6.11 -9.32 4.73
C HIS A 121 -7.00 -8.68 5.81
N SER A 122 -8.13 -9.32 6.14
CA SER A 122 -9.05 -8.78 7.16
C SER A 122 -8.40 -8.71 8.53
N LEU A 123 -7.74 -9.80 8.95
CA LEU A 123 -7.10 -9.87 10.26
C LEU A 123 -5.99 -8.82 10.40
N GLN A 124 -5.13 -8.72 9.39
CA GLN A 124 -4.04 -7.74 9.40
C GLN A 124 -4.56 -6.31 9.33
N THR A 125 -5.65 -6.06 8.59
CA THR A 125 -6.31 -4.75 8.57
C THR A 125 -6.82 -4.37 9.94
N ILE A 126 -7.53 -5.27 10.62
CA ILE A 126 -8.07 -5.03 11.97
C ILE A 126 -6.93 -4.75 12.96
N TRP A 127 -5.89 -5.57 12.98
CA TRP A 127 -4.75 -5.36 13.87
C TRP A 127 -3.97 -4.08 13.57
N GLY A 128 -3.83 -3.70 12.30
CA GLY A 128 -3.22 -2.43 11.90
C GLY A 128 -3.98 -1.22 12.47
N LEU A 129 -5.32 -1.25 12.36
CA LEU A 129 -6.19 -0.23 12.93
C LEU A 129 -6.13 -0.17 14.47
N GLN A 130 -6.11 -1.33 15.13
CA GLN A 130 -5.96 -1.43 16.58
C GLN A 130 -4.63 -0.82 17.06
N ALA A 131 -3.58 -1.00 16.27
CA ALA A 131 -2.26 -0.42 16.53
C ALA A 131 -2.16 1.07 16.16
N GLY A 132 -3.26 1.70 15.72
CA GLY A 132 -3.29 3.12 15.37
C GLY A 132 -2.61 3.45 14.04
N LYS A 133 -2.50 2.49 13.12
CA LYS A 133 -1.89 2.68 11.80
C LYS A 133 -2.95 2.92 10.74
N ASP A 134 -2.63 3.75 9.75
CA ASP A 134 -3.41 3.81 8.52
C ASP A 134 -3.16 2.55 7.68
N VAL A 135 -4.18 2.05 6.99
CA VAL A 135 -4.09 0.77 6.29
C VAL A 135 -4.52 0.90 4.83
N TYR A 136 -3.66 0.47 3.93
CA TYR A 136 -4.01 0.15 2.55
C TYR A 136 -3.95 -1.37 2.39
N CYS A 137 -5.07 -2.00 2.02
CA CYS A 137 -5.15 -3.44 1.85
C CYS A 137 -5.41 -3.79 0.37
N GLU A 138 -4.61 -4.71 -0.17
CA GLU A 138 -4.84 -5.26 -1.50
C GLU A 138 -6.17 -6.02 -1.56
N LYS A 139 -6.66 -6.18 -2.79
CA LYS A 139 -7.90 -6.91 -3.07
C LYS A 139 -7.63 -8.44 -3.06
N PRO A 140 -8.62 -9.22 -2.61
CA PRO A 140 -9.85 -8.87 -1.92
C PRO A 140 -9.59 -8.52 -0.46
N LEU A 141 -10.39 -7.61 0.11
CA LEU A 141 -10.23 -7.21 1.51
C LEU A 141 -10.48 -8.37 2.49
N SER A 142 -11.36 -9.29 2.14
CA SER A 142 -11.77 -10.40 3.00
C SER A 142 -11.92 -11.68 2.19
N HIS A 143 -11.78 -12.81 2.86
CA HIS A 143 -12.00 -14.15 2.28
C HIS A 143 -13.47 -14.53 2.30
N ASN A 144 -14.25 -14.01 3.24
CA ASN A 144 -15.70 -14.23 3.37
C ASN A 144 -16.41 -12.97 3.89
N VAL A 145 -17.77 -13.02 3.89
CA VAL A 145 -18.61 -11.87 4.26
C VAL A 145 -18.46 -11.50 5.73
N TRP A 146 -18.30 -12.48 6.62
CA TRP A 146 -18.15 -12.24 8.06
C TRP A 146 -16.89 -11.46 8.36
N GLU A 147 -15.74 -11.88 7.82
CA GLU A 147 -14.47 -11.17 7.95
C GLU A 147 -14.56 -9.73 7.43
N GLY A 148 -15.22 -9.54 6.28
CA GLY A 148 -15.45 -8.22 5.71
C GLY A 148 -16.25 -7.31 6.65
N ARG A 149 -17.27 -7.84 7.32
CA ARG A 149 -18.05 -7.11 8.33
C ARG A 149 -17.20 -6.73 9.53
N GLN A 150 -16.37 -7.65 10.04
CA GLN A 150 -15.45 -7.35 11.15
C GLN A 150 -14.46 -6.23 10.79
N ALA A 151 -13.94 -6.23 9.58
CA ALA A 151 -13.06 -5.17 9.10
C ALA A 151 -13.77 -3.81 9.03
N VAL A 152 -15.05 -3.78 8.58
CA VAL A 152 -15.88 -2.56 8.57
C VAL A 152 -16.14 -2.04 10.00
N GLU A 153 -16.49 -2.92 10.93
CA GLU A 153 -16.71 -2.51 12.33
C GLU A 153 -15.43 -1.99 12.98
N ALA A 154 -14.28 -2.62 12.70
CA ALA A 154 -13.00 -2.11 13.14
C ALA A 154 -12.70 -0.71 12.56
N ALA A 155 -12.96 -0.49 11.27
CA ALA A 155 -12.78 0.80 10.62
C ALA A 155 -13.65 1.90 11.24
N LYS A 156 -14.89 1.59 11.62
CA LYS A 156 -15.78 2.51 12.34
C LYS A 156 -15.25 2.81 13.75
N LYS A 157 -14.86 1.77 14.48
CA LYS A 157 -14.37 1.88 15.86
C LYS A 157 -13.07 2.70 15.94
N TYR A 158 -12.17 2.50 15.00
CA TYR A 158 -10.88 3.19 14.91
C TYR A 158 -10.89 4.29 13.84
N SER A 159 -11.96 5.08 13.78
CA SER A 159 -12.25 6.07 12.74
C SER A 159 -11.24 7.23 12.59
N LYS A 160 -10.30 7.36 13.54
CA LYS A 160 -9.15 8.29 13.41
C LYS A 160 -8.14 7.82 12.36
N ASN A 161 -8.13 6.53 12.03
CA ASN A 161 -7.26 5.93 11.05
C ASN A 161 -7.98 5.77 9.72
N ILE A 162 -7.23 5.86 8.62
CA ILE A 162 -7.75 5.71 7.28
C ILE A 162 -7.58 4.27 6.84
N VAL A 163 -8.65 3.68 6.29
CA VAL A 163 -8.61 2.39 5.63
C VAL A 163 -8.96 2.55 4.17
N LYS A 164 -8.12 2.03 3.29
CA LYS A 164 -8.38 1.96 1.87
C LYS A 164 -8.10 0.56 1.36
N ARG A 165 -9.04 0.01 0.57
CA ARG A 165 -8.82 -1.22 -0.18
C ARG A 165 -8.46 -0.94 -1.63
N ALA A 166 -7.62 -1.77 -2.22
CA ALA A 166 -7.37 -1.76 -3.66
C ALA A 166 -8.67 -2.04 -4.44
N ARG A 167 -8.84 -1.37 -5.57
CA ARG A 167 -9.92 -1.64 -6.52
C ARG A 167 -9.34 -2.32 -7.74
N ARG A 168 -10.01 -3.36 -8.23
CA ARG A 168 -9.70 -3.90 -9.55
C ARG A 168 -10.19 -2.90 -10.58
N THR A 169 -9.30 -2.31 -11.37
CA THR A 169 -9.69 -1.58 -12.57
C THR A 169 -10.17 -2.60 -13.60
N ALA A 170 -11.44 -2.55 -13.97
CA ALA A 170 -11.92 -3.32 -15.10
C ALA A 170 -11.20 -2.82 -16.35
N PRO A 171 -10.79 -3.71 -17.27
CA PRO A 171 -10.30 -3.27 -18.57
C PRO A 171 -11.40 -2.45 -19.27
N PRO A 172 -11.05 -1.45 -20.08
CA PRO A 172 -12.03 -0.69 -20.84
C PRO A 172 -12.88 -1.68 -21.65
N ARG A 173 -14.19 -1.53 -21.60
CA ARG A 173 -15.10 -2.29 -22.46
C ARG A 173 -14.77 -1.92 -23.89
N THR A 174 -14.22 -2.87 -24.64
CA THR A 174 -14.14 -2.74 -26.09
C THR A 174 -15.57 -2.76 -26.61
N SER A 175 -16.03 -1.63 -27.14
CA SER A 175 -17.28 -1.55 -27.86
C SER A 175 -17.09 -2.32 -29.18
N THR A 176 -17.47 -3.57 -29.21
CA THR A 176 -17.72 -4.28 -30.47
C THR A 176 -19.02 -3.74 -31.03
N THR A 177 -18.94 -2.78 -31.93
CA THR A 177 -20.02 -2.44 -32.85
C THR A 177 -20.28 -3.65 -33.72
N PRO A 178 -21.50 -4.22 -33.75
CA PRO A 178 -21.80 -5.24 -34.76
C PRO A 178 -21.79 -4.59 -36.13
N SER A 179 -20.93 -5.10 -37.04
CA SER A 179 -20.99 -4.73 -38.43
C SER A 179 -22.31 -5.26 -38.99
N SER A 180 -23.19 -4.33 -39.38
CA SER A 180 -24.38 -4.62 -40.21
C SER A 180 -23.92 -5.07 -41.57
N SER A 181 -24.20 -6.31 -41.94
CA SER A 181 -24.22 -6.84 -43.31
C SER A 181 -25.60 -6.72 -43.85
#